data_d59103bb4553533223cd5e4298f37f03
#
_entry.id   d59103bb4553533223cd5e4298f37f03
#
_cell.length_a   1.000
_cell.length_b   1.000
_cell.length_c   1.000
_cell.angle_alpha   90.00
_cell.angle_beta   90.00
_cell.angle_gamma   90.00
#
_symmetry.space_group_name_H-M   'P 1'
#
loop_
_entity.id
_entity.type
_entity.pdbx_description
1 polymer ?
#
loop_
_entity_poly.entity_id
_entity_poly.type
_entity_poly.pdbx_seq_one_letter_code
_entity_poly.pdbx_strand_id
1 'polypeptide(L)'
;MQTRQFIEELNKYDINVEIVEQPVKYYDIAGMREITKFSNIPIVADESVFDAKDAQRVIDEQACNMINIKLAKSGGILEAQKIKRLADNANIPCMVGCMMESPVGILATASFALSENISVADLDPLDWVDKSLYSDYIGFNEPNIILKETKGFGFSV
;
A
#
# COMPACT_ATOMS: atom_id res chain seq x y z
N MET A 1 23.49 3.08 -0.75
CA MET A 1 24.34 3.82 0.21
C MET A 1 23.55 4.85 1.00
N GLN A 2 22.81 5.76 0.37
CA GLN A 2 22.00 6.80 1.06
C GLN A 2 20.92 6.23 1.98
N THR A 3 20.15 5.24 1.53
CA THR A 3 19.07 4.63 2.33
C THR A 3 19.59 3.97 3.61
N ARG A 4 20.72 3.24 3.54
CA ARG A 4 21.34 2.65 4.74
C ARG A 4 21.72 3.72 5.76
N GLN A 5 22.38 4.76 5.30
CA GLN A 5 22.79 5.88 6.15
C GLN A 5 21.58 6.57 6.79
N PHE A 6 20.48 6.73 6.03
CA PHE A 6 19.24 7.28 6.56
C PHE A 6 18.64 6.41 7.67
N ILE A 7 18.57 5.08 7.48
CA ILE A 7 18.07 4.15 8.50
C ILE A 7 18.98 4.15 9.74
N GLU A 8 20.31 4.22 9.56
CA GLU A 8 21.25 4.34 10.66
C GLU A 8 21.06 5.62 11.47
N GLU A 9 20.75 6.74 10.80
CA GLU A 9 20.44 8.00 11.48
C GLU A 9 19.10 7.95 12.24
N LEU A 10 18.07 7.35 11.66
CA LEU A 10 16.79 7.13 12.37
C LEU A 10 17.04 6.36 13.69
N ASN A 11 17.79 5.27 13.62
CA ASN A 11 18.15 4.47 14.79
C ASN A 11 18.97 5.26 15.80
N LYS A 12 19.94 6.04 15.32
CA LYS A 12 20.82 6.85 16.18
C LYS A 12 20.06 7.91 16.98
N TYR A 13 19.03 8.48 16.39
CA TYR A 13 18.21 9.50 17.04
C TYR A 13 16.94 8.96 17.70
N ASP A 14 16.80 7.61 17.77
CA ASP A 14 15.65 6.92 18.38
C ASP A 14 14.31 7.39 17.79
N ILE A 15 14.31 7.63 16.47
CA ILE A 15 13.10 8.02 15.76
C ILE A 15 12.28 6.75 15.45
N ASN A 16 11.10 6.67 16.06
CA ASN A 16 10.20 5.54 15.82
C ASN A 16 9.53 5.66 14.45
N VAL A 17 9.93 4.80 13.51
CA VAL A 17 9.36 4.68 12.17
C VAL A 17 8.76 3.30 12.02
N GLU A 18 7.50 3.23 11.63
CA GLU A 18 6.78 1.96 11.50
C GLU A 18 7.13 1.20 10.22
N ILE A 19 7.31 1.91 9.11
CA ILE A 19 7.63 1.33 7.81
C ILE A 19 8.51 2.30 7.00
N VAL A 20 9.28 1.75 6.05
CA VAL A 20 9.98 2.53 5.01
C VAL A 20 9.51 2.01 3.65
N GLU A 21 8.83 2.87 2.91
CA GLU A 21 8.27 2.53 1.62
C GLU A 21 9.23 2.87 0.49
N GLN A 22 9.39 1.94 -0.44
CA GLN A 22 10.16 2.03 -1.69
C GLN A 22 11.50 2.79 -1.56
N PRO A 23 12.40 2.32 -0.70
CA PRO A 23 13.63 3.06 -0.35
C PRO A 23 14.68 3.11 -1.46
N VAL A 24 14.42 2.42 -2.58
CA VAL A 24 15.30 2.35 -3.75
C VAL A 24 14.49 2.54 -5.03
N LYS A 25 15.15 2.68 -6.18
CA LYS A 25 14.46 2.75 -7.46
C LYS A 25 13.69 1.46 -7.73
N TYR A 26 12.50 1.56 -8.32
CA TYR A 26 11.57 0.46 -8.51
C TYR A 26 12.15 -0.78 -9.21
N TYR A 27 13.14 -0.60 -10.07
CA TYR A 27 13.81 -1.67 -10.81
C TYR A 27 15.00 -2.30 -10.07
N ASP A 28 15.47 -1.68 -8.97
CA ASP A 28 16.62 -2.14 -8.19
C ASP A 28 16.19 -3.14 -7.10
N ILE A 29 15.72 -4.31 -7.54
CA ILE A 29 15.26 -5.37 -6.63
C ILE A 29 16.41 -5.91 -5.76
N ALA A 30 17.62 -5.97 -6.32
CA ALA A 30 18.79 -6.40 -5.55
C ALA A 30 19.12 -5.41 -4.43
N GLY A 31 19.09 -4.10 -4.72
CA GLY A 31 19.26 -3.06 -3.72
C GLY A 31 18.15 -3.09 -2.67
N MET A 32 16.89 -3.33 -3.08
CA MET A 32 15.76 -3.48 -2.16
C MET A 32 15.97 -4.66 -1.21
N ARG A 33 16.36 -5.83 -1.71
CA ARG A 33 16.70 -7.00 -0.90
C ARG A 33 17.79 -6.70 0.13
N GLU A 34 18.86 -6.00 -0.28
CA GLU A 34 19.94 -5.63 0.62
C GLU A 34 19.48 -4.68 1.74
N ILE A 35 18.59 -3.74 1.44
CA ILE A 35 18.00 -2.85 2.43
C ILE A 35 17.06 -3.63 3.35
N THR A 36 16.22 -4.51 2.82
CA THR A 36 15.31 -5.37 3.60
C THR A 36 16.06 -6.23 4.62
N LYS A 37 17.19 -6.81 4.21
CA LYS A 37 18.05 -7.60 5.12
C LYS A 37 18.76 -6.76 6.19
N PHE A 38 19.09 -5.53 5.85
CA PHE A 38 19.83 -4.62 6.72
C PHE A 38 18.94 -3.93 7.75
N SER A 39 17.71 -3.57 7.33
CA SER A 39 16.82 -2.73 8.12
C SER A 39 16.14 -3.50 9.26
N ASN A 40 16.08 -2.87 10.43
CA ASN A 40 15.21 -3.28 11.53
C ASN A 40 13.78 -2.70 11.39
N ILE A 41 13.57 -1.80 10.42
CA ILE A 41 12.27 -1.21 10.09
C ILE A 41 11.73 -1.97 8.88
N PRO A 42 10.46 -2.41 8.87
CA PRO A 42 9.86 -3.11 7.74
C PRO A 42 9.94 -2.31 6.43
N ILE A 43 10.36 -2.95 5.37
CA ILE A 43 10.46 -2.37 4.03
C ILE A 43 9.23 -2.75 3.21
N VAL A 44 8.60 -1.73 2.62
CA VAL A 44 7.40 -1.89 1.78
C VAL A 44 7.78 -1.73 0.31
N ALA A 45 7.33 -2.68 -0.52
CA ALA A 45 7.42 -2.56 -1.97
C ALA A 45 6.19 -1.83 -2.52
N ASP A 46 6.38 -0.71 -3.20
CA ASP A 46 5.34 0.03 -3.90
C ASP A 46 5.56 -0.01 -5.42
N GLU A 47 6.35 0.88 -5.97
CA GLU A 47 6.58 0.96 -7.42
C GLU A 47 7.36 -0.25 -7.99
N SER A 48 7.90 -1.08 -7.14
CA SER A 48 8.49 -2.37 -7.56
C SER A 48 7.45 -3.45 -7.87
N VAL A 49 6.16 -3.20 -7.59
CA VAL A 49 5.06 -4.16 -7.78
C VAL A 49 3.89 -3.51 -8.50
N PHE A 50 3.78 -3.75 -9.80
CA PHE A 50 2.64 -3.33 -10.64
C PHE A 50 1.66 -4.47 -10.86
N ASP A 51 2.13 -5.69 -11.01
CA ASP A 51 1.30 -6.86 -11.29
C ASP A 51 1.73 -8.09 -10.47
N ALA A 52 1.06 -9.21 -10.72
CA ALA A 52 1.35 -10.47 -10.03
C ALA A 52 2.76 -11.01 -10.33
N LYS A 53 3.35 -10.70 -11.49
CA LYS A 53 4.71 -11.14 -11.84
C LYS A 53 5.74 -10.36 -11.05
N ASP A 54 5.53 -9.06 -10.90
CA ASP A 54 6.38 -8.22 -10.07
C ASP A 54 6.28 -8.65 -8.61
N ALA A 55 5.05 -8.92 -8.11
CA ALA A 55 4.84 -9.44 -6.77
C ALA A 55 5.60 -10.75 -6.54
N GLN A 56 5.48 -11.70 -7.45
CA GLN A 56 6.22 -12.96 -7.35
C GLN A 56 7.73 -12.71 -7.33
N ARG A 57 8.24 -11.81 -8.15
CA ARG A 57 9.66 -11.46 -8.21
C ARG A 57 10.18 -10.90 -6.89
N VAL A 58 9.50 -9.91 -6.30
CA VAL A 58 9.94 -9.33 -5.02
C VAL A 58 9.85 -10.33 -3.86
N ILE A 59 8.88 -11.25 -3.91
CA ILE A 59 8.72 -12.35 -2.95
C ILE A 59 9.91 -13.33 -3.08
N ASP A 60 10.17 -13.84 -4.28
CA ASP A 60 11.24 -14.83 -4.55
C ASP A 60 12.61 -14.28 -4.15
N GLU A 61 12.84 -13.00 -4.40
CA GLU A 61 14.09 -12.30 -4.04
C GLU A 61 14.15 -11.87 -2.57
N GLN A 62 13.07 -12.08 -1.79
CA GLN A 62 12.98 -11.60 -0.40
C GLN A 62 13.28 -10.10 -0.30
N ALA A 63 12.75 -9.32 -1.22
CA ALA A 63 13.10 -7.91 -1.40
C ALA A 63 12.21 -6.94 -0.61
N CYS A 64 11.21 -7.44 0.13
CA CYS A 64 10.34 -6.61 0.97
C CYS A 64 9.79 -7.40 2.16
N ASN A 65 9.26 -6.67 3.13
CA ASN A 65 8.53 -7.22 4.28
C ASN A 65 7.01 -7.02 4.14
N MET A 66 6.57 -6.13 3.25
CA MET A 66 5.18 -5.79 2.99
C MET A 66 5.02 -5.32 1.54
N ILE A 67 3.84 -5.49 0.95
CA ILE A 67 3.52 -5.01 -0.39
C ILE A 67 2.42 -3.96 -0.30
N ASN A 68 2.62 -2.80 -0.94
CA ASN A 68 1.59 -1.78 -1.13
C ASN A 68 0.83 -2.02 -2.43
N ILE A 69 -0.46 -2.37 -2.30
CA ILE A 69 -1.35 -2.62 -3.44
C ILE A 69 -2.10 -1.32 -3.74
N LYS A 70 -1.96 -0.81 -4.96
CA LYS A 70 -2.72 0.34 -5.47
C LYS A 70 -3.53 -0.11 -6.68
N LEU A 71 -4.86 -0.01 -6.63
CA LEU A 71 -5.73 -0.51 -7.71
C LEU A 71 -5.42 0.16 -9.05
N ALA A 72 -5.11 1.46 -9.03
CA ALA A 72 -4.72 2.20 -10.23
C ALA A 72 -3.41 1.68 -10.84
N LYS A 73 -2.45 1.31 -9.99
CA LYS A 73 -1.17 0.74 -10.40
C LYS A 73 -1.34 -0.68 -10.95
N SER A 74 -2.15 -1.50 -10.28
CA SER A 74 -2.36 -2.91 -10.64
C SER A 74 -3.31 -3.11 -11.83
N GLY A 75 -3.98 -2.05 -12.31
CA GLY A 75 -4.97 -2.18 -13.39
C GLY A 75 -6.31 -2.75 -12.92
N GLY A 76 -6.61 -2.67 -11.62
CA GLY A 76 -7.91 -3.00 -11.04
C GLY A 76 -7.91 -4.17 -10.06
N ILE A 77 -9.12 -4.49 -9.57
CA ILE A 77 -9.34 -5.42 -8.46
C ILE A 77 -8.84 -6.84 -8.75
N LEU A 78 -9.07 -7.35 -9.96
CA LEU A 78 -8.70 -8.74 -10.28
C LEU A 78 -7.20 -8.99 -10.20
N GLU A 79 -6.39 -8.05 -10.65
CA GLU A 79 -4.93 -8.18 -10.55
C GLU A 79 -4.45 -7.94 -9.11
N ALA A 80 -5.04 -6.97 -8.42
CA ALA A 80 -4.79 -6.74 -6.99
C ALA A 80 -5.05 -8.00 -6.14
N GLN A 81 -6.11 -8.75 -6.43
CA GLN A 81 -6.40 -10.03 -5.77
C GLN A 81 -5.35 -11.10 -6.06
N LYS A 82 -4.76 -11.13 -7.25
CA LYS A 82 -3.66 -12.06 -7.55
C LYS A 82 -2.42 -11.70 -6.74
N ILE A 83 -2.07 -10.41 -6.67
CA ILE A 83 -0.97 -9.90 -5.84
C ILE A 83 -1.20 -10.31 -4.37
N LYS A 84 -2.40 -10.05 -3.83
CA LYS A 84 -2.76 -10.38 -2.45
C LYS A 84 -2.60 -11.89 -2.17
N ARG A 85 -3.10 -12.74 -3.06
CA ARG A 85 -2.95 -14.20 -2.91
C ARG A 85 -1.50 -14.67 -2.90
N LEU A 86 -0.65 -14.09 -3.75
CA LEU A 86 0.79 -14.41 -3.77
C LEU A 86 1.46 -14.00 -2.46
N ALA A 87 1.16 -12.81 -1.97
CA ALA A 87 1.66 -12.30 -0.70
C ALA A 87 1.22 -13.18 0.48
N ASP A 88 -0.07 -13.57 0.54
CA ASP A 88 -0.59 -14.46 1.58
C ASP A 88 0.10 -15.81 1.60
N ASN A 89 0.29 -16.42 0.42
CA ASN A 89 0.99 -17.71 0.29
C ASN A 89 2.44 -17.62 0.78
N ALA A 90 3.05 -16.44 0.71
CA ALA A 90 4.40 -16.16 1.19
C ALA A 90 4.44 -15.64 2.65
N ASN A 91 3.29 -15.46 3.30
CA ASN A 91 3.15 -14.82 4.61
C ASN A 91 3.70 -13.40 4.64
N ILE A 92 3.57 -12.66 3.54
CA ILE A 92 3.94 -11.25 3.43
C ILE A 92 2.67 -10.41 3.59
N PRO A 93 2.58 -9.52 4.59
CA PRO A 93 1.44 -8.63 4.76
C PRO A 93 1.32 -7.66 3.58
N CYS A 94 0.08 -7.21 3.34
CA CYS A 94 -0.18 -6.15 2.38
C CYS A 94 -0.75 -4.91 3.08
N MET A 95 -0.50 -3.77 2.50
CA MET A 95 -1.26 -2.54 2.71
C MET A 95 -1.94 -2.13 1.42
N VAL A 96 -2.88 -1.23 1.49
CA VAL A 96 -3.42 -0.54 0.33
C VAL A 96 -2.96 0.91 0.33
N GLY A 97 -2.56 1.38 -0.82
CA GLY A 97 -2.30 2.79 -1.08
C GLY A 97 -3.15 3.29 -2.24
N CYS A 98 -2.91 4.54 -2.61
CA CYS A 98 -3.58 5.16 -3.73
C CYS A 98 -2.63 6.02 -4.56
N MET A 99 -3.12 6.46 -5.69
CA MET A 99 -2.56 7.58 -6.44
C MET A 99 -3.39 8.83 -6.12
N MET A 100 -3.18 9.95 -6.77
CA MET A 100 -4.10 11.07 -6.72
C MET A 100 -5.41 10.65 -7.43
N GLU A 101 -6.32 10.07 -6.67
CA GLU A 101 -7.52 9.43 -7.18
C GLU A 101 -8.79 10.19 -6.78
N SER A 102 -9.85 9.98 -7.58
CA SER A 102 -11.17 10.46 -7.22
C SER A 102 -11.76 9.70 -6.03
N PRO A 103 -12.79 10.22 -5.34
CA PRO A 103 -13.48 9.50 -4.28
C PRO A 103 -13.99 8.12 -4.69
N VAL A 104 -14.32 7.91 -5.97
CA VAL A 104 -14.71 6.58 -6.49
C VAL A 104 -13.55 5.59 -6.43
N GLY A 105 -12.35 6.02 -6.83
CA GLY A 105 -11.14 5.19 -6.75
C GLY A 105 -10.79 4.82 -5.31
N ILE A 106 -10.87 5.80 -4.41
CA ILE A 106 -10.64 5.57 -2.97
C ILE A 106 -11.67 4.60 -2.37
N LEU A 107 -12.96 4.77 -2.72
CA LEU A 107 -14.01 3.83 -2.28
C LEU A 107 -13.76 2.40 -2.78
N ALA A 108 -13.33 2.26 -4.04
CA ALA A 108 -12.99 0.96 -4.60
C ALA A 108 -11.82 0.32 -3.83
N THR A 109 -10.76 1.10 -3.56
CA THR A 109 -9.58 0.63 -2.81
C THR A 109 -9.94 0.28 -1.37
N ALA A 110 -10.71 1.11 -0.67
CA ALA A 110 -11.16 0.83 0.69
C ALA A 110 -12.07 -0.41 0.76
N SER A 111 -12.98 -0.58 -0.22
CA SER A 111 -13.81 -1.79 -0.33
C SER A 111 -12.99 -3.05 -0.58
N PHE A 112 -11.98 -2.96 -1.44
CA PHE A 112 -11.02 -4.03 -1.67
C PHE A 112 -10.27 -4.38 -0.38
N ALA A 113 -9.75 -3.39 0.35
CA ALA A 113 -9.05 -3.62 1.61
C ALA A 113 -9.91 -4.37 2.63
N LEU A 114 -11.17 -3.96 2.79
CA LEU A 114 -12.11 -4.66 3.68
C LEU A 114 -12.38 -6.10 3.23
N SER A 115 -12.57 -6.33 1.93
CA SER A 115 -12.87 -7.67 1.39
C SER A 115 -11.70 -8.64 1.54
N GLU A 116 -10.46 -8.15 1.52
CA GLU A 116 -9.24 -8.92 1.61
C GLU A 116 -8.59 -8.88 3.01
N ASN A 117 -9.29 -8.32 4.01
CA ASN A 117 -8.82 -8.16 5.40
C ASN A 117 -7.46 -7.42 5.51
N ILE A 118 -7.27 -6.37 4.70
CA ILE A 118 -6.10 -5.51 4.78
C ILE A 118 -6.42 -4.36 5.73
N SER A 119 -5.67 -4.24 6.82
CA SER A 119 -5.92 -3.25 7.89
C SER A 119 -5.06 -1.99 7.78
N VAL A 120 -4.01 -2.00 6.98
CA VAL A 120 -3.13 -0.85 6.79
C VAL A 120 -3.49 -0.16 5.48
N ALA A 121 -3.82 1.13 5.55
CA ALA A 121 -4.25 1.91 4.39
C ALA A 121 -3.63 3.30 4.41
N ASP A 122 -3.16 3.75 3.26
CA ASP A 122 -2.72 5.12 2.99
C ASP A 122 -3.57 5.68 1.84
N LEU A 123 -4.67 6.37 2.20
CA LEU A 123 -5.72 6.84 1.30
C LEU A 123 -5.96 8.35 1.48
N ASP A 124 -4.89 9.11 1.49
CA ASP A 124 -4.82 10.54 1.76
C ASP A 124 -5.42 11.50 0.70
N PRO A 125 -5.65 11.14 -0.58
CA PRO A 125 -6.20 12.06 -1.58
C PRO A 125 -7.53 12.69 -1.22
N LEU A 126 -8.31 12.09 -0.31
CA LEU A 126 -9.57 12.67 0.16
C LEU A 126 -9.39 14.00 0.89
N ASP A 127 -8.22 14.26 1.45
CA ASP A 127 -7.89 15.53 2.09
C ASP A 127 -7.76 16.69 1.10
N TRP A 128 -7.58 16.37 -0.20
CA TRP A 128 -7.33 17.30 -1.29
C TRP A 128 -8.56 17.54 -2.18
N VAL A 129 -9.69 16.87 -1.91
CA VAL A 129 -10.92 17.00 -2.66
C VAL A 129 -12.05 17.55 -1.81
N ASP A 130 -13.04 18.18 -2.46
CA ASP A 130 -14.20 18.73 -1.77
C ASP A 130 -14.98 17.60 -1.06
N LYS A 131 -15.21 17.76 0.23
CA LYS A 131 -15.93 16.79 1.08
C LYS A 131 -17.34 16.49 0.57
N SER A 132 -17.99 17.43 -0.10
CA SER A 132 -19.33 17.21 -0.70
C SER A 132 -19.35 16.10 -1.73
N LEU A 133 -18.21 15.76 -2.33
CA LEU A 133 -18.10 14.72 -3.36
C LEU A 133 -18.11 13.30 -2.79
N TYR A 134 -17.89 13.12 -1.47
CA TYR A 134 -17.77 11.78 -0.88
C TYR A 134 -18.41 11.62 0.50
N SER A 135 -18.83 12.71 1.15
CA SER A 135 -19.35 12.68 2.53
C SER A 135 -20.55 11.76 2.73
N ASP A 136 -21.29 11.44 1.66
CA ASP A 136 -22.40 10.50 1.71
C ASP A 136 -21.96 9.02 1.74
N TYR A 137 -20.73 8.74 1.36
CA TYR A 137 -20.18 7.39 1.16
C TYR A 137 -19.04 7.05 2.10
N ILE A 138 -18.24 8.03 2.47
CA ILE A 138 -17.07 7.88 3.34
C ILE A 138 -17.22 8.77 4.56
N GLY A 139 -16.94 8.21 5.72
CA GLY A 139 -16.76 8.94 6.97
C GLY A 139 -15.35 8.71 7.52
N PHE A 140 -14.99 9.54 8.49
CA PHE A 140 -13.71 9.41 9.21
C PHE A 140 -13.99 9.30 10.70
N ASN A 141 -13.28 8.39 11.34
CA ASN A 141 -13.13 8.32 12.79
C ASN A 141 -11.65 8.05 13.02
N GLU A 142 -10.89 9.13 13.04
CA GLU A 142 -9.42 9.07 13.01
C GLU A 142 -8.84 8.05 14.00
N PRO A 143 -7.89 7.22 13.53
CA PRO A 143 -7.25 7.24 12.20
C PRO A 143 -7.97 6.39 11.12
N ASN A 144 -9.24 6.04 11.32
CA ASN A 144 -9.94 5.08 10.47
C ASN A 144 -10.80 5.76 9.41
N ILE A 145 -10.80 5.19 8.21
CA ILE A 145 -11.76 5.46 7.15
C ILE A 145 -12.95 4.51 7.35
N ILE A 146 -14.17 5.07 7.34
CA ILE A 146 -15.41 4.32 7.52
C ILE A 146 -16.19 4.36 6.21
N LEU A 147 -16.46 3.19 5.63
CA LEU A 147 -17.39 3.09 4.52
C LEU A 147 -18.82 3.06 5.07
N LYS A 148 -19.68 3.96 4.54
CA LYS A 148 -21.09 3.96 4.88
C LYS A 148 -21.81 2.82 4.13
N GLU A 149 -22.83 2.26 4.76
CA GLU A 149 -23.64 1.19 4.15
C GLU A 149 -24.39 1.73 2.92
N THR A 150 -23.94 1.30 1.75
CA THR A 150 -24.55 1.63 0.47
C THR A 150 -24.56 0.40 -0.44
N LYS A 151 -25.43 0.39 -1.45
CA LYS A 151 -25.41 -0.66 -2.50
C LYS A 151 -24.25 -0.38 -3.46
N GLY A 152 -23.38 -1.35 -3.67
CA GLY A 152 -22.18 -1.20 -4.49
C GLY A 152 -21.25 -0.15 -3.91
N PHE A 153 -20.71 0.73 -4.72
CA PHE A 153 -19.87 1.86 -4.28
C PHE A 153 -20.68 3.10 -3.87
N GLY A 154 -22.01 3.00 -3.79
CA GLY A 154 -22.87 4.09 -3.33
C GLY A 154 -23.15 5.18 -4.36
N PHE A 155 -22.46 5.22 -5.49
CA PHE A 155 -22.73 6.20 -6.54
C PHE A 155 -23.89 5.75 -7.43
N SER A 156 -24.86 6.64 -7.64
CA SER A 156 -25.84 6.52 -8.73
C SER A 156 -25.26 7.20 -9.98
N VAL A 157 -25.28 6.50 -11.08
CA VAL A 157 -24.93 7.03 -12.41
C VAL A 157 -26.12 7.78 -12.98
#